data_5e9b550b10172112748775b957d10228
#
_entry.id   5e9b550b10172112748775b957d10228
#
_cell.length_a   1.000
_cell.length_b   1.000
_cell.length_c   1.000
_cell.angle_alpha   90.00
_cell.angle_beta   90.00
_cell.angle_gamma   90.00
#
_symmetry.space_group_name_H-M   'P 1'
#
loop_
_entity.id
_entity.type
_entity.pdbx_description
1 polymer ?
#
loop_
_entity_poly.entity_id
_entity_poly.type
_entity_poly.pdbx_seq_one_letter_code
_entity_poly.pdbx_strand_id
1 'polypeptide(L)'
;MTTLIASSLILSACDSQTPDTSASSEVLGTENRLEAENNGVPSDTEKDTNRFPASLTPIPDSYLTEAEQQGTLQDFYYDTYESFSYNEKSQRLQKHAVVYLPYGYDESKQYPVFYLMHGGWSNEYTYLGSPDEPHGMKHILDHGIANGEIQPMIVVCPTYNNTSPEDSGDYSLALRLTDNYHNELINDLIPAVEGKYSTYAEDTTPEAIAASRDYRAFCGFSMGSMATWRTFEHSLDYFRYFMPSSGGPAASTETYESVIKDSGHEWDDFFIFAASGTNDFAYSGFKNGIDAMRESDSGLFCFADNEAEGNLYYLESDGDHSGEYAMLYFYNGLCWIWR
;
A
#
# COMPACT_ATOMS: atom_id res chain seq x y z
N MET A 1 54.99 -13.01 12.27
CA MET A 1 55.14 -14.01 11.20
C MET A 1 53.96 -13.90 10.30
N THR A 2 54.19 -13.35 9.16
CA THR A 2 53.29 -12.92 8.10
C THR A 2 52.91 -14.14 7.25
N THR A 3 51.65 -14.31 6.90
CA THR A 3 51.32 -15.06 5.70
C THR A 3 50.11 -14.43 5.04
N LEU A 4 50.34 -13.72 3.94
CA LEU A 4 49.38 -13.33 2.92
C LEU A 4 49.02 -14.58 2.09
N ILE A 5 47.73 -14.71 1.79
CA ILE A 5 47.31 -15.56 0.67
C ILE A 5 46.41 -14.68 -0.22
N ALA A 6 46.94 -14.40 -1.40
CA ALA A 6 46.21 -13.81 -2.52
C ALA A 6 45.50 -14.91 -3.29
N SER A 7 44.26 -14.68 -3.66
CA SER A 7 43.55 -15.53 -4.63
C SER A 7 42.94 -14.66 -5.73
N SER A 8 43.18 -15.10 -6.90
CA SER A 8 43.10 -14.46 -8.20
C SER A 8 41.68 -14.31 -8.74
N LEU A 9 41.42 -13.18 -9.38
CA LEU A 9 40.32 -12.96 -10.31
C LEU A 9 40.42 -13.90 -11.53
N ILE A 10 39.32 -14.46 -11.94
CA ILE A 10 39.12 -14.99 -13.28
C ILE A 10 38.00 -14.19 -13.94
N LEU A 11 38.38 -13.32 -14.87
CA LEU A 11 37.50 -12.74 -15.88
C LEU A 11 37.26 -13.78 -16.96
N SER A 12 36.00 -14.04 -17.31
CA SER A 12 35.66 -14.73 -18.56
C SER A 12 34.89 -13.75 -19.44
N ALA A 13 35.54 -13.32 -20.50
CA ALA A 13 34.94 -12.57 -21.60
C ALA A 13 34.28 -13.53 -22.57
N CYS A 14 33.07 -13.31 -23.00
CA CYS A 14 32.46 -13.92 -24.16
C CYS A 14 32.35 -12.93 -25.31
N ASP A 15 32.94 -13.35 -26.40
CA ASP A 15 33.17 -12.63 -27.66
C ASP A 15 31.94 -12.63 -28.55
N SER A 16 31.71 -11.51 -29.21
CA SER A 16 30.69 -11.28 -30.23
C SER A 16 31.17 -11.81 -31.61
N GLN A 17 30.33 -12.56 -32.29
CA GLN A 17 30.48 -12.80 -33.73
C GLN A 17 29.19 -12.57 -34.49
N THR A 18 29.20 -11.55 -35.34
CA THR A 18 28.28 -11.32 -36.46
C THR A 18 28.77 -12.14 -37.69
N PRO A 19 27.88 -12.58 -38.56
CA PRO A 19 28.24 -12.74 -39.96
C PRO A 19 27.38 -11.85 -40.86
N ASP A 20 28.11 -11.09 -41.66
CA ASP A 20 27.67 -10.36 -42.83
C ASP A 20 27.59 -11.33 -44.05
N THR A 21 26.54 -11.24 -44.86
CA THR A 21 26.64 -11.58 -46.32
C THR A 21 25.50 -10.94 -47.11
N SER A 22 25.92 -10.14 -48.07
CA SER A 22 25.22 -9.56 -49.19
C SER A 22 25.04 -10.54 -50.37
N ALA A 23 23.97 -10.39 -51.16
CA ALA A 23 23.92 -10.27 -52.65
C ALA A 23 22.49 -10.57 -53.16
N SER A 24 21.85 -9.60 -53.71
CA SER A 24 21.65 -9.21 -55.13
C SER A 24 20.60 -10.01 -55.93
N SER A 25 19.57 -9.26 -56.41
CA SER A 25 18.88 -9.18 -57.72
C SER A 25 18.16 -10.46 -58.28
N GLU A 26 16.92 -10.38 -58.73
CA GLU A 26 16.41 -9.76 -59.98
C GLU A 26 14.87 -9.85 -60.08
N VAL A 27 14.35 -8.98 -60.90
CA VAL A 27 13.00 -8.60 -61.32
C VAL A 27 12.30 -9.72 -62.12
N LEU A 28 10.98 -9.89 -61.99
CA LEU A 28 9.99 -9.81 -63.08
C LEU A 28 8.55 -10.00 -62.55
N GLY A 29 7.70 -9.12 -63.00
CA GLY A 29 6.32 -8.96 -62.55
C GLY A 29 5.32 -9.97 -63.14
N THR A 30 4.17 -9.98 -62.50
CA THR A 30 2.83 -10.08 -63.13
C THR A 30 1.77 -9.61 -62.12
N GLU A 31 0.92 -8.72 -62.59
CA GLU A 31 -0.28 -8.26 -61.91
C GLU A 31 -1.24 -9.42 -61.63
N ASN A 32 -1.74 -9.52 -60.41
CA ASN A 32 -3.08 -10.02 -60.17
C ASN A 32 -3.66 -9.38 -58.88
N ARG A 33 -4.71 -8.65 -59.10
CA ARG A 33 -5.57 -7.99 -58.14
C ARG A 33 -6.35 -9.07 -57.35
N LEU A 34 -6.05 -9.22 -56.06
CA LEU A 34 -6.92 -9.87 -55.13
C LEU A 34 -6.98 -9.05 -53.83
N GLU A 35 -8.15 -9.01 -53.30
CA GLU A 35 -8.66 -8.21 -52.19
C GLU A 35 -7.73 -8.18 -50.97
N ALA A 36 -7.49 -7.00 -50.44
CA ALA A 36 -6.76 -6.78 -49.21
C ALA A 36 -7.65 -7.24 -48.03
N GLU A 37 -7.40 -8.42 -47.50
CA GLU A 37 -7.75 -8.74 -46.14
C GLU A 37 -6.93 -7.83 -45.22
N ASN A 38 -7.63 -7.00 -44.49
CA ASN A 38 -7.12 -6.11 -43.49
C ASN A 38 -6.67 -6.92 -42.28
N ASN A 39 -5.50 -7.55 -42.32
CA ASN A 39 -4.82 -8.07 -41.18
C ASN A 39 -4.29 -6.89 -40.37
N GLY A 40 -5.09 -6.41 -39.43
CA GLY A 40 -4.66 -5.44 -38.44
C GLY A 40 -3.42 -5.98 -37.72
N VAL A 41 -2.31 -5.29 -37.96
CA VAL A 41 -1.15 -5.38 -37.08
C VAL A 41 -1.65 -5.04 -35.66
N PRO A 42 -1.48 -5.89 -34.65
CA PRO A 42 -1.78 -5.48 -33.30
C PRO A 42 -0.93 -4.25 -33.01
N SER A 43 -1.57 -3.12 -32.69
CA SER A 43 -0.85 -1.97 -32.17
C SER A 43 -0.30 -2.39 -30.80
N ASP A 44 1.00 -2.59 -30.72
CA ASP A 44 1.75 -2.74 -29.47
C ASP A 44 1.68 -1.45 -28.66
N THR A 45 0.53 -1.16 -28.09
CA THR A 45 0.35 -0.17 -27.01
C THR A 45 -0.91 -0.47 -26.19
N GLU A 46 -1.13 -1.71 -25.75
CA GLU A 46 -1.71 -1.88 -24.44
C GLU A 46 -0.59 -1.48 -23.46
N LYS A 47 -0.63 -0.23 -23.01
CA LYS A 47 0.14 0.19 -21.85
C LYS A 47 -0.23 -0.81 -20.76
N ASP A 48 0.76 -1.51 -20.25
CA ASP A 48 0.64 -2.29 -19.02
C ASP A 48 0.26 -1.30 -17.92
N THR A 49 -1.05 -1.12 -17.73
CA THR A 49 -1.64 -0.11 -16.83
C THR A 49 -1.45 -0.50 -15.37
N ASN A 50 -0.83 -1.64 -15.11
CA ASN A 50 -0.65 -2.23 -13.78
C ASN A 50 0.80 -2.11 -13.26
N ARG A 51 1.54 -1.08 -13.69
CA ARG A 51 2.89 -0.78 -13.20
C ARG A 51 2.92 0.56 -12.50
N PHE A 52 3.59 0.61 -11.36
CA PHE A 52 3.92 1.88 -10.73
C PHE A 52 4.79 2.74 -11.66
N PRO A 53 4.55 4.04 -11.71
CA PRO A 53 5.46 4.95 -12.41
C PRO A 53 6.84 4.95 -11.74
N ALA A 54 7.89 5.25 -12.51
CA ALA A 54 9.26 5.33 -12.00
C ALA A 54 9.50 6.49 -11.00
N SER A 55 8.54 7.39 -10.86
CA SER A 55 8.56 8.52 -9.92
C SER A 55 7.14 8.85 -9.47
N LEU A 56 7.03 9.46 -8.29
CA LEU A 56 5.76 9.93 -7.76
C LEU A 56 5.11 10.96 -8.70
N THR A 57 3.84 10.77 -8.97
CA THR A 57 2.98 11.71 -9.72
C THR A 57 2.48 12.78 -8.76
N PRO A 58 2.68 14.07 -9.05
CA PRO A 58 2.14 15.15 -8.24
C PRO A 58 0.60 15.09 -8.17
N ILE A 59 0.04 15.42 -7.02
CA ILE A 59 -1.41 15.62 -6.87
C ILE A 59 -1.78 16.89 -7.63
N PRO A 60 -2.77 16.86 -8.56
CA PRO A 60 -3.23 18.08 -9.22
C PRO A 60 -3.80 19.09 -8.21
N ASP A 61 -3.48 20.38 -8.35
CA ASP A 61 -3.97 21.44 -7.43
C ASP A 61 -5.50 21.44 -7.29
N SER A 62 -6.21 21.10 -8.36
CA SER A 62 -7.68 21.01 -8.35
C SER A 62 -8.21 19.93 -7.42
N TYR A 63 -7.40 18.91 -7.08
CA TYR A 63 -7.80 17.83 -6.17
C TYR A 63 -7.80 18.24 -4.70
N LEU A 64 -7.28 19.41 -4.37
CA LEU A 64 -7.28 19.95 -3.02
C LEU A 64 -8.56 20.73 -2.68
N THR A 65 -9.51 20.79 -3.61
CA THR A 65 -10.81 21.46 -3.45
C THR A 65 -11.96 20.47 -3.69
N GLU A 66 -13.17 20.87 -3.38
CA GLU A 66 -14.37 20.05 -3.55
C GLU A 66 -14.56 19.60 -5.00
N ALA A 67 -14.86 18.32 -5.20
CA ALA A 67 -15.24 17.75 -6.50
C ALA A 67 -16.75 17.91 -6.76
N GLU A 68 -17.17 17.79 -8.03
CA GLU A 68 -18.60 17.73 -8.38
C GLU A 68 -19.27 16.44 -7.88
N GLN A 69 -18.55 15.31 -7.98
CA GLN A 69 -18.99 14.01 -7.47
C GLN A 69 -18.29 13.78 -6.15
N GLN A 70 -19.03 13.84 -5.06
CA GLN A 70 -18.48 13.73 -3.72
C GLN A 70 -18.95 12.45 -3.02
N GLY A 71 -18.01 11.70 -2.48
CA GLY A 71 -18.28 10.69 -1.48
C GLY A 71 -18.75 11.30 -0.17
N THR A 72 -19.17 10.47 0.76
CA THR A 72 -19.69 10.90 2.07
C THR A 72 -18.78 10.45 3.20
N LEU A 73 -18.60 11.29 4.20
CA LEU A 73 -17.96 10.93 5.46
C LEU A 73 -19.02 10.56 6.49
N GLN A 74 -18.74 9.55 7.29
CA GLN A 74 -19.59 9.09 8.38
C GLN A 74 -18.77 8.88 9.65
N ASP A 75 -19.33 9.32 10.78
CA ASP A 75 -18.84 8.92 12.09
C ASP A 75 -19.19 7.44 12.32
N PHE A 76 -18.19 6.67 12.71
CA PHE A 76 -18.33 5.25 12.96
C PHE A 76 -17.83 4.91 14.35
N TYR A 77 -18.69 4.32 15.18
CA TYR A 77 -18.38 3.90 16.54
C TYR A 77 -18.41 2.39 16.65
N TYR A 78 -17.43 1.83 17.34
CA TYR A 78 -17.32 0.41 17.61
C TYR A 78 -16.84 0.17 19.05
N ASP A 79 -17.19 -0.99 19.57
CA ASP A 79 -16.77 -1.42 20.90
C ASP A 79 -15.48 -2.20 20.80
N THR A 80 -14.58 -1.95 21.74
CA THR A 80 -13.29 -2.65 21.88
C THR A 80 -12.88 -2.71 23.36
N TYR A 81 -11.60 -3.00 23.62
CA TYR A 81 -11.04 -3.05 24.97
C TYR A 81 -9.75 -2.22 25.04
N GLU A 82 -9.39 -1.86 26.29
CA GLU A 82 -8.12 -1.18 26.55
C GLU A 82 -6.95 -2.02 26.02
N SER A 83 -6.03 -1.35 25.31
CA SER A 83 -5.03 -1.99 24.44
C SER A 83 -4.09 -2.94 25.19
N PHE A 84 -3.62 -2.59 26.39
CA PHE A 84 -2.64 -3.38 27.13
C PHE A 84 -3.24 -4.52 27.95
N SER A 85 -4.54 -4.44 28.21
CA SER A 85 -5.33 -5.48 28.90
C SER A 85 -6.40 -6.07 27.99
N TYR A 86 -6.15 -6.03 26.67
CA TYR A 86 -7.12 -6.45 25.65
C TYR A 86 -7.58 -7.90 25.86
N ASN A 87 -6.64 -8.81 26.11
CA ASN A 87 -6.95 -10.24 26.29
C ASN A 87 -7.73 -10.55 27.57
N GLU A 88 -7.54 -9.76 28.64
CA GLU A 88 -8.31 -9.87 29.87
C GLU A 88 -9.72 -9.31 29.75
N LYS A 89 -9.98 -8.50 28.69
CA LYS A 89 -11.25 -7.81 28.46
C LYS A 89 -11.76 -7.03 29.68
N SER A 90 -10.81 -6.49 30.45
CA SER A 90 -11.07 -5.90 31.77
C SER A 90 -11.66 -4.49 31.69
N GLN A 91 -11.31 -3.72 30.65
CA GLN A 91 -11.80 -2.37 30.42
C GLN A 91 -12.36 -2.24 29.01
N ARG A 92 -13.67 -2.13 28.90
CA ARG A 92 -14.35 -1.88 27.63
C ARG A 92 -14.23 -0.41 27.21
N LEU A 93 -14.00 -0.18 25.95
CA LEU A 93 -13.95 1.13 25.32
C LEU A 93 -14.96 1.18 24.17
N GLN A 94 -15.49 2.37 23.89
CA GLN A 94 -16.12 2.70 22.64
C GLN A 94 -15.17 3.64 21.88
N LYS A 95 -14.70 3.22 20.71
CA LYS A 95 -13.80 4.02 19.90
C LYS A 95 -14.49 4.53 18.65
N HIS A 96 -13.88 5.51 18.04
CA HIS A 96 -14.38 6.22 16.87
C HIS A 96 -13.43 6.01 15.68
N ALA A 97 -14.01 5.95 14.48
CA ALA A 97 -13.32 6.02 13.22
C ALA A 97 -14.11 6.92 12.25
N VAL A 98 -13.45 7.55 11.31
CA VAL A 98 -14.11 8.23 10.19
C VAL A 98 -14.13 7.28 9.00
N VAL A 99 -15.31 7.09 8.41
CA VAL A 99 -15.49 6.24 7.24
C VAL A 99 -15.90 7.07 6.02
N TYR A 100 -15.16 6.93 4.94
CA TYR A 100 -15.49 7.49 3.64
C TYR A 100 -16.19 6.42 2.79
N LEU A 101 -17.33 6.77 2.21
CA LEU A 101 -18.03 5.99 1.20
C LEU A 101 -17.93 6.72 -0.15
N PRO A 102 -17.55 6.05 -1.25
CA PRO A 102 -17.35 6.70 -2.53
C PRO A 102 -18.67 7.26 -3.11
N TYR A 103 -18.56 8.23 -4.01
CA TYR A 103 -19.72 8.75 -4.72
C TYR A 103 -20.52 7.61 -5.38
N GLY A 104 -21.83 7.61 -5.16
CA GLY A 104 -22.70 6.55 -5.68
C GLY A 104 -22.52 5.20 -5.01
N TYR A 105 -22.04 5.17 -3.76
CA TYR A 105 -22.00 3.94 -2.95
C TYR A 105 -23.37 3.23 -2.99
N ASP A 106 -23.33 1.93 -3.25
CA ASP A 106 -24.51 1.09 -3.47
C ASP A 106 -24.31 -0.23 -2.73
N GLU A 107 -25.17 -0.52 -1.77
CA GLU A 107 -25.09 -1.74 -0.95
C GLU A 107 -25.24 -3.06 -1.76
N SER A 108 -25.66 -2.98 -3.01
CA SER A 108 -25.70 -4.15 -3.91
C SER A 108 -24.37 -4.48 -4.58
N LYS A 109 -23.35 -3.62 -4.39
CA LYS A 109 -21.99 -3.79 -4.92
C LYS A 109 -21.03 -4.08 -3.79
N GLN A 110 -19.88 -4.69 -4.10
CA GLN A 110 -18.81 -4.91 -3.15
C GLN A 110 -17.69 -3.91 -3.38
N TYR A 111 -17.10 -3.44 -2.28
CA TYR A 111 -16.01 -2.46 -2.29
C TYR A 111 -14.80 -2.97 -1.51
N PRO A 112 -13.58 -2.76 -2.00
CA PRO A 112 -12.39 -2.99 -1.21
C PRO A 112 -12.31 -1.96 -0.07
N VAL A 113 -11.56 -2.31 0.98
CA VAL A 113 -11.44 -1.49 2.19
C VAL A 113 -9.99 -1.05 2.40
N PHE A 114 -9.80 0.25 2.50
CA PHE A 114 -8.51 0.89 2.76
C PHE A 114 -8.48 1.48 4.17
N TYR A 115 -7.66 0.89 5.05
CA TYR A 115 -7.45 1.37 6.41
C TYR A 115 -6.29 2.35 6.42
N LEU A 116 -6.55 3.62 6.80
CA LEU A 116 -5.58 4.71 6.77
C LEU A 116 -5.32 5.23 8.19
N MET A 117 -4.18 4.82 8.76
CA MET A 117 -3.78 5.15 10.12
C MET A 117 -3.03 6.47 10.20
N HIS A 118 -3.38 7.30 11.18
CA HIS A 118 -2.74 8.57 11.47
C HIS A 118 -1.33 8.42 12.08
N GLY A 119 -0.55 9.50 12.07
CA GLY A 119 0.77 9.62 12.67
C GLY A 119 0.76 9.90 14.17
N GLY A 120 1.92 10.27 14.73
CA GLY A 120 2.02 10.81 16.07
C GLY A 120 1.34 12.18 16.20
N TRP A 121 0.96 12.58 17.42
CA TRP A 121 0.27 13.85 17.72
C TRP A 121 -1.00 14.08 16.89
N SER A 122 -1.69 13.01 16.54
CA SER A 122 -2.80 13.00 15.58
C SER A 122 -3.91 12.05 16.04
N ASN A 123 -5.00 12.00 15.25
CA ASN A 123 -6.15 11.14 15.50
C ASN A 123 -6.87 10.76 14.19
N GLU A 124 -8.01 10.11 14.28
CA GLU A 124 -8.82 9.63 13.17
C GLU A 124 -9.32 10.69 12.19
N TYR A 125 -9.35 11.96 12.61
CA TYR A 125 -9.78 13.07 11.74
C TYR A 125 -8.67 13.62 10.83
N THR A 126 -7.42 13.23 11.05
CA THR A 126 -6.24 13.86 10.45
C THR A 126 -6.31 13.95 8.93
N TYR A 127 -6.68 12.89 8.24
CA TYR A 127 -6.64 12.85 6.78
C TYR A 127 -7.98 13.15 6.11
N LEU A 128 -9.07 12.56 6.60
CA LEU A 128 -10.39 12.73 6.00
C LEU A 128 -11.15 13.93 6.57
N GLY A 129 -10.81 14.40 7.76
CA GLY A 129 -11.59 15.36 8.50
C GLY A 129 -12.82 14.73 9.15
N SER A 130 -13.87 15.51 9.35
CA SER A 130 -15.17 15.07 9.85
C SER A 130 -16.27 15.25 8.79
N PRO A 131 -17.48 14.69 9.00
CA PRO A 131 -18.61 14.94 8.10
C PRO A 131 -18.92 16.41 7.86
N ASP A 132 -18.71 17.26 8.87
CA ASP A 132 -18.99 18.71 8.80
C ASP A 132 -17.78 19.53 8.29
N GLU A 133 -16.56 18.97 8.39
CA GLU A 133 -15.31 19.65 8.00
C GLU A 133 -14.37 18.64 7.30
N PRO A 134 -14.60 18.35 6.00
CA PRO A 134 -13.74 17.45 5.23
C PRO A 134 -12.33 18.00 5.03
N HIS A 135 -11.32 17.12 5.04
CA HIS A 135 -9.92 17.46 4.79
C HIS A 135 -9.46 17.03 3.40
N GLY A 136 -8.23 17.45 3.03
CA GLY A 136 -7.70 17.30 1.67
C GLY A 136 -7.72 15.88 1.11
N MET A 137 -7.49 14.85 1.93
CA MET A 137 -7.51 13.47 1.45
C MET A 137 -8.90 13.04 0.95
N LYS A 138 -9.98 13.54 1.55
CA LYS A 138 -11.36 13.30 1.06
C LYS A 138 -11.55 13.88 -0.35
N HIS A 139 -11.04 15.07 -0.61
CA HIS A 139 -11.13 15.70 -1.94
C HIS A 139 -10.29 14.96 -2.98
N ILE A 140 -9.09 14.52 -2.61
CA ILE A 140 -8.23 13.71 -3.47
C ILE A 140 -8.91 12.39 -3.86
N LEU A 141 -9.56 11.70 -2.92
CA LEU A 141 -10.34 10.49 -3.20
C LEU A 141 -11.50 10.77 -4.17
N ASP A 142 -12.26 11.85 -3.94
CA ASP A 142 -13.39 12.21 -4.80
C ASP A 142 -12.95 12.44 -6.24
N HIS A 143 -11.92 13.25 -6.44
CA HIS A 143 -11.39 13.55 -7.77
C HIS A 143 -10.76 12.31 -8.43
N GLY A 144 -9.92 11.59 -7.70
CA GLY A 144 -9.24 10.40 -8.23
C GLY A 144 -10.22 9.30 -8.65
N ILE A 145 -11.30 9.10 -7.88
CA ILE A 145 -12.37 8.16 -8.22
C ILE A 145 -13.18 8.66 -9.42
N ALA A 146 -13.58 9.96 -9.43
CA ALA A 146 -14.35 10.53 -10.52
C ALA A 146 -13.60 10.49 -11.86
N ASN A 147 -12.27 10.62 -11.83
CA ASN A 147 -11.40 10.57 -13.01
C ASN A 147 -10.94 9.14 -13.38
N GLY A 148 -11.33 8.13 -12.62
CA GLY A 148 -10.95 6.72 -12.84
C GLY A 148 -9.47 6.43 -12.56
N GLU A 149 -8.79 7.27 -11.79
CA GLU A 149 -7.41 7.09 -11.34
C GLU A 149 -7.33 6.22 -10.10
N ILE A 150 -8.33 6.31 -9.23
CA ILE A 150 -8.48 5.53 -8.01
C ILE A 150 -9.73 4.66 -8.14
N GLN A 151 -9.66 3.39 -7.75
CA GLN A 151 -10.82 2.51 -7.71
C GLN A 151 -11.79 2.96 -6.62
N PRO A 152 -13.12 2.92 -6.85
CA PRO A 152 -14.09 3.16 -5.80
C PRO A 152 -13.87 2.19 -4.63
N MET A 153 -13.68 2.73 -3.42
CA MET A 153 -13.38 1.95 -2.22
C MET A 153 -13.99 2.60 -0.97
N ILE A 154 -14.10 1.83 0.08
CA ILE A 154 -14.38 2.33 1.42
C ILE A 154 -13.04 2.68 2.07
N VAL A 155 -12.91 3.90 2.64
CA VAL A 155 -11.73 4.30 3.41
C VAL A 155 -12.10 4.45 4.86
N VAL A 156 -11.33 3.81 5.74
CA VAL A 156 -11.52 3.85 7.19
C VAL A 156 -10.31 4.53 7.83
N CYS A 157 -10.51 5.66 8.49
CA CYS A 157 -9.50 6.31 9.31
C CYS A 157 -9.77 6.00 10.79
N PRO A 158 -9.12 4.97 11.35
CA PRO A 158 -9.23 4.62 12.76
C PRO A 158 -8.19 5.38 13.58
N THR A 159 -8.13 5.08 14.88
CA THR A 159 -7.08 5.57 15.76
C THR A 159 -6.50 4.47 16.64
N TYR A 160 -5.18 4.47 16.83
CA TYR A 160 -4.51 3.65 17.84
C TYR A 160 -4.52 4.31 19.23
N ASN A 161 -4.97 5.57 19.35
CA ASN A 161 -5.20 6.20 20.65
C ASN A 161 -6.12 5.30 21.49
N ASN A 162 -5.79 5.12 22.76
CA ASN A 162 -6.39 4.10 23.62
C ASN A 162 -7.43 4.72 24.57
N THR A 163 -7.00 5.12 25.77
CA THR A 163 -7.88 5.68 26.79
C THR A 163 -7.96 7.21 26.76
N SER A 164 -7.05 7.85 26.04
CA SER A 164 -7.02 9.29 25.83
C SER A 164 -6.85 9.62 24.35
N PRO A 165 -7.54 10.64 23.81
CA PRO A 165 -7.33 11.12 22.44
C PRO A 165 -5.93 11.72 22.23
N GLU A 166 -5.17 11.97 23.30
CA GLU A 166 -3.83 12.55 23.30
C GLU A 166 -2.70 11.47 23.37
N ASP A 167 -3.03 10.19 23.42
CA ASP A 167 -2.05 9.10 23.61
C ASP A 167 -0.97 9.08 22.52
N SER A 168 -1.31 9.46 21.28
CA SER A 168 -0.36 9.59 20.17
C SER A 168 0.69 10.70 20.36
N GLY A 169 0.50 11.59 21.33
CA GLY A 169 1.45 12.65 21.70
C GLY A 169 2.65 12.17 22.51
N ASP A 170 2.60 10.98 23.11
CA ASP A 170 3.74 10.31 23.75
C ASP A 170 4.32 9.28 22.77
N TYR A 171 5.52 9.55 22.27
CA TYR A 171 6.19 8.69 21.30
C TYR A 171 6.37 7.25 21.79
N SER A 172 6.77 7.06 23.05
CA SER A 172 7.02 5.73 23.62
C SER A 172 5.71 4.96 23.85
N LEU A 173 4.65 5.66 24.23
CA LEU A 173 3.32 5.09 24.35
C LEU A 173 2.77 4.72 22.97
N ALA A 174 2.88 5.62 22.00
CA ALA A 174 2.42 5.40 20.63
C ALA A 174 3.06 4.15 19.98
N LEU A 175 4.38 3.94 20.17
CA LEU A 175 5.06 2.72 19.71
C LEU A 175 4.45 1.44 20.31
N ARG A 176 4.12 1.46 21.60
CA ARG A 176 3.52 0.31 22.27
C ARG A 176 2.05 0.10 21.87
N LEU A 177 1.32 1.19 21.64
CA LEU A 177 -0.06 1.13 21.18
C LEU A 177 -0.15 0.59 19.75
N THR A 178 0.71 1.04 18.85
CA THR A 178 0.75 0.50 17.47
C THR A 178 1.13 -0.97 17.45
N ASP A 179 1.98 -1.44 18.35
CA ASP A 179 2.34 -2.85 18.49
C ASP A 179 1.15 -3.73 18.91
N ASN A 180 0.32 -3.24 19.84
CA ASN A 180 -0.86 -3.96 20.33
C ASN A 180 -2.11 -3.79 19.46
N TYR A 181 -2.11 -2.84 18.51
CA TYR A 181 -3.29 -2.43 17.76
C TYR A 181 -3.93 -3.56 16.93
N HIS A 182 -3.15 -4.54 16.51
CA HIS A 182 -3.62 -5.70 15.76
C HIS A 182 -4.77 -6.46 16.46
N ASN A 183 -4.79 -6.49 17.79
CA ASN A 183 -5.86 -7.15 18.55
C ASN A 183 -7.21 -6.48 18.31
N GLU A 184 -7.26 -5.15 18.44
CA GLU A 184 -8.43 -4.34 18.18
C GLU A 184 -8.80 -4.36 16.69
N LEU A 185 -7.81 -4.20 15.81
CA LEU A 185 -8.01 -4.15 14.36
C LEU A 185 -8.75 -5.38 13.85
N ILE A 186 -8.25 -6.57 14.18
CA ILE A 186 -8.76 -7.84 13.63
C ILE A 186 -10.05 -8.27 14.31
N ASN A 187 -10.14 -8.12 15.64
CA ASN A 187 -11.24 -8.73 16.37
C ASN A 187 -12.45 -7.80 16.56
N ASP A 188 -12.26 -6.47 16.43
CA ASP A 188 -13.31 -5.49 16.71
C ASP A 188 -13.58 -4.58 15.51
N LEU A 189 -12.57 -3.84 15.00
CA LEU A 189 -12.78 -2.83 13.96
C LEU A 189 -13.18 -3.45 12.62
N ILE A 190 -12.39 -4.39 12.08
CA ILE A 190 -12.67 -5.01 10.78
C ILE A 190 -14.07 -5.67 10.80
N PRO A 191 -14.42 -6.54 11.76
CA PRO A 191 -15.75 -7.11 11.81
C PRO A 191 -16.87 -6.08 11.93
N ALA A 192 -16.66 -4.99 12.68
CA ALA A 192 -17.66 -3.93 12.83
C ALA A 192 -17.88 -3.14 11.53
N VAL A 193 -16.80 -2.80 10.82
CA VAL A 193 -16.86 -2.08 9.54
C VAL A 193 -17.45 -2.97 8.46
N GLU A 194 -16.92 -4.17 8.27
CA GLU A 194 -17.30 -5.06 7.18
C GLU A 194 -18.65 -5.76 7.43
N GLY A 195 -19.12 -5.78 8.66
CA GLY A 195 -20.49 -6.17 8.99
C GLY A 195 -21.53 -5.07 8.76
N LYS A 196 -21.09 -3.80 8.60
CA LYS A 196 -21.99 -2.67 8.35
C LYS A 196 -22.05 -2.27 6.89
N TYR A 197 -20.92 -2.33 6.19
CA TYR A 197 -20.80 -1.86 4.81
C TYR A 197 -20.63 -3.04 3.85
N SER A 198 -20.94 -2.80 2.58
CA SER A 198 -20.86 -3.82 1.54
C SER A 198 -19.43 -4.00 1.06
N THR A 199 -18.74 -5.00 1.57
CA THR A 199 -17.35 -5.33 1.26
C THR A 199 -17.25 -6.70 0.58
N TYR A 200 -16.04 -7.17 0.33
CA TYR A 200 -15.80 -8.49 -0.24
C TYR A 200 -15.85 -9.63 0.79
N ALA A 201 -15.91 -9.34 2.09
CA ALA A 201 -16.13 -10.35 3.11
C ALA A 201 -17.58 -10.88 3.03
N GLU A 202 -17.75 -12.19 3.00
CA GLU A 202 -19.08 -12.83 2.96
C GLU A 202 -19.86 -12.61 4.26
N ASP A 203 -19.13 -12.63 5.38
CA ASP A 203 -19.63 -12.34 6.72
C ASP A 203 -18.48 -11.84 7.62
N THR A 204 -18.71 -11.71 8.91
CA THR A 204 -17.73 -11.18 9.87
C THR A 204 -16.96 -12.26 10.63
N THR A 205 -16.99 -13.50 10.18
CA THR A 205 -16.17 -14.57 10.76
C THR A 205 -14.69 -14.35 10.40
N PRO A 206 -13.74 -14.75 11.26
CA PRO A 206 -12.31 -14.65 10.95
C PRO A 206 -11.93 -15.29 9.60
N GLU A 207 -12.57 -16.41 9.27
CA GLU A 207 -12.37 -17.16 8.04
C GLU A 207 -12.82 -16.36 6.79
N ALA A 208 -14.01 -15.74 6.83
CA ALA A 208 -14.53 -14.92 5.74
C ALA A 208 -13.72 -13.64 5.56
N ILE A 209 -13.29 -13.01 6.68
CA ILE A 209 -12.42 -11.84 6.66
C ILE A 209 -11.06 -12.19 6.07
N ALA A 210 -10.45 -13.32 6.45
CA ALA A 210 -9.20 -13.79 5.87
C ALA A 210 -9.35 -14.13 4.37
N ALA A 211 -10.44 -14.77 3.97
CA ALA A 211 -10.71 -15.13 2.57
C ALA A 211 -10.85 -13.90 1.64
N SER A 212 -11.20 -12.73 2.19
CA SER A 212 -11.35 -11.47 1.44
C SER A 212 -10.11 -10.56 1.52
N ARG A 213 -8.96 -11.06 2.01
CA ARG A 213 -7.74 -10.29 2.23
C ARG A 213 -7.23 -9.50 1.01
N ASP A 214 -7.46 -10.01 -0.20
CA ASP A 214 -7.03 -9.40 -1.45
C ASP A 214 -7.72 -8.04 -1.73
N TYR A 215 -8.80 -7.78 -1.04
CA TYR A 215 -9.55 -6.52 -1.13
C TYR A 215 -9.34 -5.63 0.11
N ARG A 216 -8.22 -5.83 0.85
CA ARG A 216 -7.92 -5.06 2.05
C ARG A 216 -6.49 -4.54 2.04
N ALA A 217 -6.37 -3.22 2.33
CA ALA A 217 -5.09 -2.53 2.41
C ALA A 217 -4.96 -1.79 3.75
N PHE A 218 -3.73 -1.73 4.28
CA PHE A 218 -3.39 -0.91 5.43
C PHE A 218 -2.29 0.09 5.08
N CYS A 219 -2.47 1.33 5.49
CA CYS A 219 -1.62 2.45 5.13
C CYS A 219 -1.39 3.39 6.31
N GLY A 220 -0.26 4.09 6.30
CA GLY A 220 -0.01 5.18 7.22
C GLY A 220 1.35 5.85 7.01
N PHE A 221 1.46 7.05 7.57
CA PHE A 221 2.66 7.88 7.53
C PHE A 221 3.22 8.07 8.94
N SER A 222 4.55 8.13 9.11
CA SER A 222 5.20 8.35 10.40
C SER A 222 4.86 7.23 11.41
N MET A 223 4.23 7.53 12.52
CA MET A 223 3.74 6.52 13.47
C MET A 223 2.67 5.61 12.82
N GLY A 224 1.88 6.12 11.87
CA GLY A 224 0.97 5.31 11.05
C GLY A 224 1.71 4.31 10.15
N SER A 225 2.92 4.65 9.69
CA SER A 225 3.82 3.71 9.01
C SER A 225 4.30 2.61 9.95
N MET A 226 4.64 2.95 11.20
CA MET A 226 4.96 1.95 12.23
C MET A 226 3.77 1.00 12.46
N ALA A 227 2.55 1.54 12.54
CA ALA A 227 1.33 0.73 12.63
C ALA A 227 1.14 -0.16 11.39
N THR A 228 1.49 0.32 10.19
CA THR A 228 1.43 -0.47 8.95
C THR A 228 2.39 -1.66 9.01
N TRP A 229 3.64 -1.44 9.45
CA TRP A 229 4.61 -2.52 9.63
C TRP A 229 4.19 -3.52 10.71
N ARG A 230 3.56 -3.04 11.82
CA ARG A 230 2.99 -3.93 12.85
C ARG A 230 1.78 -4.70 12.32
N THR A 231 0.96 -4.10 11.47
CA THR A 231 -0.12 -4.80 10.78
C THR A 231 0.42 -5.89 9.87
N PHE A 232 1.51 -5.65 9.14
CA PHE A 232 2.19 -6.68 8.37
C PHE A 232 2.69 -7.83 9.28
N GLU A 233 3.32 -7.49 10.41
CA GLU A 233 3.87 -8.46 11.36
C GLU A 233 2.80 -9.37 11.99
N HIS A 234 1.65 -8.79 12.35
CA HIS A 234 0.65 -9.49 13.17
C HIS A 234 -0.64 -9.87 12.43
N SER A 235 -0.83 -9.37 11.21
CA SER A 235 -2.14 -9.44 10.52
C SER A 235 -2.01 -9.79 9.03
N LEU A 236 -0.93 -10.42 8.61
CA LEU A 236 -0.66 -10.75 7.21
C LEU A 236 -1.78 -11.61 6.58
N ASP A 237 -2.42 -12.48 7.35
CA ASP A 237 -3.56 -13.31 6.91
C ASP A 237 -4.80 -12.49 6.53
N TYR A 238 -4.87 -11.22 6.92
CA TYR A 238 -6.04 -10.37 6.75
C TYR A 238 -5.87 -9.26 5.73
N PHE A 239 -4.64 -9.01 5.26
CA PHE A 239 -4.30 -7.93 4.34
C PHE A 239 -3.40 -8.42 3.21
N ARG A 240 -3.66 -7.94 1.99
CA ARG A 240 -2.76 -8.11 0.84
C ARG A 240 -1.83 -6.92 0.64
N TYR A 241 -2.33 -5.69 0.81
CA TYR A 241 -1.61 -4.47 0.47
C TYR A 241 -1.20 -3.69 1.72
N PHE A 242 0.08 -3.29 1.76
CA PHE A 242 0.65 -2.49 2.82
C PHE A 242 1.33 -1.26 2.23
N MET A 243 1.01 -0.07 2.76
CA MET A 243 1.54 1.19 2.24
C MET A 243 2.20 2.01 3.36
N PRO A 244 3.34 1.55 3.91
CA PRO A 244 4.09 2.31 4.90
C PRO A 244 4.81 3.50 4.26
N SER A 245 4.81 4.67 4.91
CA SER A 245 5.57 5.82 4.45
C SER A 245 6.20 6.63 5.58
N SER A 246 7.46 7.02 5.39
CA SER A 246 8.24 7.88 6.31
C SER A 246 8.22 7.45 7.78
N GLY A 247 8.25 6.14 8.02
CA GLY A 247 8.39 5.50 9.33
C GLY A 247 8.92 4.10 9.13
N GLY A 248 10.15 3.83 9.56
CA GLY A 248 10.89 2.60 9.28
C GLY A 248 10.21 1.33 9.77
N PRO A 249 10.67 0.17 9.28
CA PRO A 249 10.20 -1.11 9.75
C PRO A 249 10.26 -1.23 11.27
N ALA A 250 9.19 -1.76 11.86
CA ALA A 250 9.05 -1.91 13.31
C ALA A 250 9.83 -3.12 13.84
N ALA A 251 10.24 -4.04 12.96
CA ALA A 251 11.00 -5.24 13.25
C ALA A 251 12.14 -5.44 12.24
N SER A 252 12.98 -6.45 12.43
CA SER A 252 14.03 -6.79 11.49
C SER A 252 13.48 -7.53 10.27
N THR A 253 14.24 -7.55 9.17
CA THR A 253 13.90 -8.30 7.95
C THR A 253 13.69 -9.79 8.26
N GLU A 254 14.55 -10.39 9.09
CA GLU A 254 14.44 -11.80 9.49
C GLU A 254 13.15 -12.07 10.28
N THR A 255 12.67 -11.10 11.06
CA THR A 255 11.38 -11.22 11.74
C THR A 255 10.23 -11.30 10.74
N TYR A 256 10.20 -10.39 9.76
CA TYR A 256 9.17 -10.41 8.71
C TYR A 256 9.23 -11.68 7.86
N GLU A 257 10.43 -12.15 7.52
CA GLU A 257 10.59 -13.43 6.81
C GLU A 257 10.06 -14.62 7.60
N SER A 258 10.23 -14.60 8.93
CA SER A 258 9.66 -15.64 9.80
C SER A 258 8.13 -15.56 9.80
N VAL A 259 7.58 -14.35 9.90
CA VAL A 259 6.12 -14.12 9.82
C VAL A 259 5.53 -14.67 8.51
N ILE A 260 6.15 -14.36 7.37
CA ILE A 260 5.69 -14.84 6.05
C ILE A 260 5.71 -16.39 6.01
N LYS A 261 6.81 -16.99 6.45
CA LYS A 261 6.96 -18.46 6.47
C LYS A 261 5.98 -19.14 7.42
N ASP A 262 5.81 -18.58 8.62
CA ASP A 262 4.97 -19.16 9.67
C ASP A 262 3.48 -19.06 9.34
N SER A 263 3.07 -18.02 8.60
CA SER A 263 1.70 -17.86 8.08
C SER A 263 1.42 -18.72 6.83
N GLY A 264 2.45 -19.31 6.22
CA GLY A 264 2.33 -20.12 5.01
C GLY A 264 2.14 -19.31 3.73
N HIS A 265 2.37 -17.99 3.80
CA HIS A 265 2.36 -17.10 2.63
C HIS A 265 3.68 -17.18 1.87
N GLU A 266 3.59 -16.84 0.59
CA GLU A 266 4.74 -16.71 -0.32
C GLU A 266 4.89 -15.26 -0.79
N TRP A 267 5.92 -14.98 -1.59
CA TRP A 267 6.23 -13.63 -2.04
C TRP A 267 5.10 -12.98 -2.87
N ASP A 268 4.25 -13.73 -3.55
CA ASP A 268 3.15 -13.24 -4.38
C ASP A 268 1.82 -13.08 -3.63
N ASP A 269 1.80 -13.39 -2.33
CA ASP A 269 0.59 -13.27 -1.50
C ASP A 269 0.37 -11.87 -0.94
N PHE A 270 1.34 -10.95 -1.02
CA PHE A 270 1.23 -9.58 -0.51
C PHE A 270 1.99 -8.59 -1.38
N PHE A 271 1.68 -7.30 -1.25
CA PHE A 271 2.44 -6.24 -1.89
C PHE A 271 2.68 -5.07 -0.93
N ILE A 272 3.92 -4.58 -0.90
CA ILE A 272 4.33 -3.41 -0.13
C ILE A 272 4.69 -2.28 -1.09
N PHE A 273 3.91 -1.18 -1.07
CA PHE A 273 4.30 0.08 -1.67
C PHE A 273 4.84 1.01 -0.59
N ALA A 274 6.11 1.29 -0.62
CA ALA A 274 6.81 2.11 0.36
C ALA A 274 7.23 3.45 -0.25
N ALA A 275 7.15 4.54 0.53
CA ALA A 275 7.59 5.85 0.07
C ALA A 275 8.18 6.70 1.20
N SER A 276 9.17 7.55 0.90
CA SER A 276 9.74 8.49 1.87
C SER A 276 10.40 9.68 1.17
N GLY A 277 10.54 10.79 1.89
CA GLY A 277 11.24 11.98 1.42
C GLY A 277 12.70 12.01 1.85
N THR A 278 13.60 12.43 0.97
CA THR A 278 15.05 12.52 1.26
C THR A 278 15.40 13.63 2.26
N ASN A 279 14.51 14.62 2.45
CA ASN A 279 14.65 15.66 3.48
C ASN A 279 13.88 15.33 4.78
N ASP A 280 13.29 14.14 4.86
CA ASP A 280 12.57 13.65 6.03
C ASP A 280 13.54 13.12 7.09
N PHE A 281 13.32 13.46 8.36
CA PHE A 281 14.16 12.96 9.46
C PHE A 281 14.09 11.43 9.62
N ALA A 282 12.99 10.80 9.21
CA ALA A 282 12.82 9.35 9.26
C ALA A 282 13.45 8.63 8.06
N TYR A 283 13.90 9.36 7.03
CA TYR A 283 14.40 8.81 5.77
C TYR A 283 15.46 7.74 5.94
N SER A 284 16.52 8.04 6.71
CA SER A 284 17.64 7.10 6.83
C SER A 284 17.22 5.76 7.44
N GLY A 285 16.40 5.79 8.49
CA GLY A 285 15.89 4.56 9.12
C GLY A 285 14.95 3.80 8.23
N PHE A 286 14.06 4.51 7.51
CA PHE A 286 13.13 3.92 6.56
C PHE A 286 13.85 3.24 5.42
N LYS A 287 14.75 3.98 4.74
CA LYS A 287 15.52 3.47 3.61
C LYS A 287 16.39 2.27 3.98
N ASN A 288 17.09 2.31 5.11
CA ASN A 288 17.90 1.19 5.57
C ASN A 288 17.08 -0.09 5.75
N GLY A 289 15.85 0.02 6.25
CA GLY A 289 14.95 -1.12 6.38
C GLY A 289 14.50 -1.68 5.03
N ILE A 290 14.15 -0.81 4.08
CA ILE A 290 13.80 -1.22 2.71
C ILE A 290 15.01 -1.85 1.99
N ASP A 291 16.18 -1.26 2.12
CA ASP A 291 17.42 -1.80 1.53
C ASP A 291 17.75 -3.19 2.13
N ALA A 292 17.57 -3.40 3.43
CA ALA A 292 17.77 -4.70 4.07
C ALA A 292 16.81 -5.78 3.52
N MET A 293 15.53 -5.42 3.28
CA MET A 293 14.58 -6.34 2.63
C MET A 293 15.01 -6.65 1.18
N ARG A 294 15.46 -5.63 0.44
CA ARG A 294 15.91 -5.77 -0.96
C ARG A 294 17.18 -6.61 -1.10
N GLU A 295 18.06 -6.55 -0.11
CA GLU A 295 19.35 -7.26 -0.09
C GLU A 295 19.23 -8.67 0.50
N SER A 296 18.04 -9.06 1.00
CA SER A 296 17.81 -10.38 1.57
C SER A 296 17.87 -11.47 0.48
N ASP A 297 18.58 -12.54 0.77
CA ASP A 297 18.67 -13.73 -0.09
C ASP A 297 17.49 -14.72 0.11
N SER A 298 16.49 -14.37 0.92
CA SER A 298 15.37 -15.26 1.23
C SER A 298 14.44 -15.55 0.05
N GLY A 299 14.39 -14.63 -0.92
CA GLY A 299 13.45 -14.67 -2.03
C GLY A 299 12.00 -14.27 -1.65
N LEU A 300 11.76 -13.83 -0.40
CA LEU A 300 10.44 -13.42 0.08
C LEU A 300 10.14 -11.94 -0.21
N PHE A 301 11.17 -11.11 -0.42
CA PHE A 301 11.04 -9.73 -0.85
C PHE A 301 11.61 -9.57 -2.25
N CYS A 302 10.73 -9.42 -3.23
CA CYS A 302 11.07 -9.27 -4.64
C CYS A 302 10.78 -7.83 -5.07
N PHE A 303 11.82 -7.06 -5.43
CA PHE A 303 11.66 -5.65 -5.78
C PHE A 303 11.21 -5.49 -7.23
N ALA A 304 9.98 -5.03 -7.44
CA ALA A 304 9.42 -4.76 -8.77
C ALA A 304 8.33 -3.68 -8.73
N ASP A 305 8.06 -3.08 -9.86
CA ASP A 305 7.04 -2.05 -10.03
C ASP A 305 5.63 -2.61 -10.33
N ASN A 306 5.45 -3.92 -10.20
CA ASN A 306 4.17 -4.60 -10.41
C ASN A 306 4.12 -5.94 -9.66
N GLU A 307 2.89 -6.44 -9.41
CA GLU A 307 2.66 -7.68 -8.67
C GLU A 307 3.08 -8.96 -9.40
N ALA A 308 3.18 -8.94 -10.72
CA ALA A 308 3.56 -10.13 -11.48
C ALA A 308 5.06 -10.43 -11.38
N GLU A 309 5.88 -9.44 -11.02
CA GLU A 309 7.34 -9.53 -10.96
C GLU A 309 7.88 -9.41 -9.54
N GLY A 310 7.08 -8.90 -8.59
CA GLY A 310 7.52 -8.76 -7.20
C GLY A 310 6.44 -8.26 -6.25
N ASN A 311 6.85 -7.99 -5.02
CA ASN A 311 5.96 -7.63 -3.91
C ASN A 311 6.44 -6.46 -3.06
N LEU A 312 7.51 -5.79 -3.48
CA LEU A 312 8.06 -4.64 -2.78
C LEU A 312 8.46 -3.57 -3.80
N TYR A 313 7.83 -2.40 -3.72
CA TYR A 313 8.21 -1.25 -4.53
C TYR A 313 8.42 -0.01 -3.65
N TYR A 314 9.50 0.73 -3.91
CA TYR A 314 9.88 1.88 -3.11
C TYR A 314 10.15 3.09 -4.00
N LEU A 315 9.52 4.23 -3.66
CA LEU A 315 9.73 5.52 -4.31
C LEU A 315 10.19 6.59 -3.31
N GLU A 316 11.03 7.49 -3.80
CA GLU A 316 11.54 8.64 -3.05
C GLU A 316 11.03 9.96 -3.64
N SER A 317 10.88 10.96 -2.77
CA SER A 317 10.70 12.36 -3.15
C SER A 317 11.83 13.21 -2.53
N ASP A 318 11.85 14.50 -2.85
CA ASP A 318 12.64 15.50 -2.13
C ASP A 318 11.91 16.05 -0.89
N GLY A 319 10.85 15.37 -0.45
CA GLY A 319 9.94 15.78 0.62
C GLY A 319 10.55 15.79 2.01
N ASP A 320 9.90 16.55 2.88
CA ASP A 320 10.10 16.56 4.32
C ASP A 320 9.03 15.72 5.04
N HIS A 321 9.06 15.75 6.39
CA HIS A 321 8.10 15.03 7.23
C HIS A 321 6.80 15.82 7.41
N SER A 322 5.98 15.93 6.35
CA SER A 322 4.76 16.73 6.37
C SER A 322 3.53 15.98 5.85
N GLY A 323 2.35 16.49 6.20
CA GLY A 323 1.07 15.96 5.74
C GLY A 323 0.87 16.07 4.22
N GLU A 324 1.49 17.04 3.58
CA GLU A 324 1.47 17.21 2.12
C GLU A 324 2.13 16.00 1.43
N TYR A 325 3.32 15.63 1.87
CA TYR A 325 4.01 14.45 1.34
C TYR A 325 3.35 13.14 1.75
N ALA A 326 2.74 13.07 2.93
CA ALA A 326 1.93 11.92 3.30
C ALA A 326 0.80 11.68 2.28
N MET A 327 0.02 12.73 1.95
CA MET A 327 -1.04 12.63 0.95
C MET A 327 -0.52 12.27 -0.45
N LEU A 328 0.66 12.79 -0.84
CA LEU A 328 1.31 12.44 -2.10
C LEU A 328 1.61 10.94 -2.19
N TYR A 329 2.14 10.36 -1.11
CA TYR A 329 2.46 8.92 -1.07
C TYR A 329 1.19 8.07 -1.12
N PHE A 330 0.16 8.44 -0.37
CA PHE A 330 -1.12 7.73 -0.38
C PHE A 330 -1.79 7.78 -1.75
N TYR A 331 -1.85 8.96 -2.38
CA TYR A 331 -2.42 9.13 -3.73
C TYR A 331 -1.73 8.21 -4.75
N ASN A 332 -0.40 8.19 -4.77
CA ASN A 332 0.35 7.36 -5.72
C ASN A 332 0.11 5.86 -5.51
N GLY A 333 0.05 5.39 -4.27
CA GLY A 333 -0.29 4.01 -3.98
C GLY A 333 -1.73 3.66 -4.37
N LEU A 334 -2.69 4.54 -4.03
CA LEU A 334 -4.11 4.35 -4.35
C LEU A 334 -4.40 4.36 -5.86
N CYS A 335 -3.63 5.12 -6.63
CA CYS A 335 -3.72 5.10 -8.10
C CYS A 335 -3.29 3.78 -8.71
N TRP A 336 -2.75 2.86 -7.94
CA TRP A 336 -2.21 1.60 -8.44
C TRP A 336 -2.96 0.37 -7.91
N ILE A 337 -3.27 0.29 -6.61
CA ILE A 337 -3.91 -0.90 -6.03
C ILE A 337 -5.30 -1.17 -6.61
N TRP A 338 -5.66 -2.44 -6.73
CA TRP A 338 -6.95 -2.94 -7.24
C TRP A 338 -7.31 -2.51 -8.67
N ARG A 339 -6.32 -2.31 -9.53
CA ARG A 339 -6.52 -2.01 -10.96
C ARG A 339 -6.51 -3.23 -11.85
#